data_2e1e0aacab6362d62e41a103d0b9671d
#
_entry.id   2e1e0aacab6362d62e41a103d0b9671d
#
_cell.length_a   1.000
_cell.length_b   1.000
_cell.length_c   1.000
_cell.angle_alpha   90.00
_cell.angle_beta   90.00
_cell.angle_gamma   90.00
#
_symmetry.space_group_name_H-M   'P 1'
#
loop_
_entity.id
_entity.type
_entity.pdbx_description
1 polymer ?
#
loop_
_entity_poly.entity_id
_entity_poly.type
_entity_poly.pdbx_seq_one_letter_code
_entity_poly.pdbx_strand_id
1 'polypeptide(L)'
;MSKYFVTVAEQGSRHLFDGVDISTAAGEKMMISVVEIEPRAIVPMHDHPHEQMGILISGELTFEIGDETLKLQPGDCWRIPGGVPHTCQAGDEPVKAVDIFSPVREDYL
;
A
#
# COMPACT_ATOMS: atom_id res chain seq x y z
N MET A 1 16.44 0.43 -21.54
CA MET A 1 15.79 0.73 -20.26
C MET A 1 15.59 2.23 -20.13
N SER A 2 14.39 2.62 -19.78
CA SER A 2 14.10 4.04 -19.63
C SER A 2 14.72 4.60 -18.35
N LYS A 3 15.17 5.85 -18.44
CA LYS A 3 15.71 6.59 -17.31
C LYS A 3 14.60 7.17 -16.41
N TYR A 4 13.42 7.41 -17.00
CA TYR A 4 12.34 8.12 -16.32
C TYR A 4 11.04 7.33 -16.19
N PHE A 5 10.84 6.28 -16.99
CA PHE A 5 9.59 5.52 -16.99
C PHE A 5 9.83 4.09 -16.50
N VAL A 6 8.90 3.63 -15.69
CA VAL A 6 8.85 2.24 -15.22
C VAL A 6 7.53 1.66 -15.71
N THR A 7 7.60 0.82 -16.73
CA THR A 7 6.38 0.19 -17.28
C THR A 7 5.89 -0.91 -16.35
N VAL A 8 4.66 -1.37 -16.56
CA VAL A 8 4.09 -2.45 -15.75
C VAL A 8 4.98 -3.68 -15.75
N ALA A 9 5.55 -4.03 -16.92
CA ALA A 9 6.43 -5.19 -17.04
C ALA A 9 7.74 -5.06 -16.25
N GLU A 10 8.17 -3.83 -15.96
CA GLU A 10 9.42 -3.56 -15.26
C GLU A 10 9.25 -3.39 -13.76
N GLN A 11 7.99 -3.30 -13.29
CA GLN A 11 7.71 -3.16 -11.85
C GLN A 11 8.06 -4.42 -11.08
N GLY A 12 8.57 -4.24 -9.88
CA GLY A 12 8.76 -5.35 -8.96
C GLY A 12 7.39 -5.91 -8.55
N SER A 13 7.27 -7.23 -8.53
CA SER A 13 6.01 -7.90 -8.18
C SER A 13 6.26 -8.83 -7.01
N ARG A 14 5.42 -8.75 -5.97
CA ARG A 14 5.60 -9.53 -4.75
C ARG A 14 4.26 -9.90 -4.13
N HIS A 15 4.15 -11.17 -3.73
CA HIS A 15 3.07 -11.65 -2.89
C HIS A 15 3.49 -11.40 -1.43
N LEU A 16 2.73 -10.57 -0.70
CA LEU A 16 3.07 -10.22 0.69
C LEU A 16 2.41 -11.13 1.71
N PHE A 17 1.10 -11.32 1.56
CA PHE A 17 0.26 -12.10 2.48
C PHE A 17 -0.83 -12.78 1.66
N ASP A 18 -1.55 -13.70 2.28
CA ASP A 18 -2.69 -14.33 1.60
C ASP A 18 -3.65 -13.27 1.09
N GLY A 19 -3.87 -13.25 -0.23
CA GLY A 19 -4.75 -12.30 -0.88
C GLY A 19 -4.19 -10.88 -1.02
N VAL A 20 -2.91 -10.66 -0.76
CA VAL A 20 -2.31 -9.33 -0.84
C VAL A 20 -1.06 -9.36 -1.73
N ASP A 21 -1.16 -8.69 -2.88
CA ASP A 21 -0.06 -8.57 -3.83
C ASP A 21 0.30 -7.11 -4.05
N ILE A 22 1.57 -6.85 -4.29
CA ILE A 22 2.04 -5.49 -4.61
C ILE A 22 2.88 -5.49 -5.88
N SER A 23 2.84 -4.33 -6.56
CA SER A 23 3.73 -4.01 -7.67
C SER A 23 4.37 -2.68 -7.36
N THR A 24 5.70 -2.59 -7.49
CA THR A 24 6.44 -1.43 -7.01
C THR A 24 7.30 -0.78 -8.07
N ALA A 25 7.46 0.52 -7.95
CA ALA A 25 8.39 1.31 -8.72
C ALA A 25 9.08 2.28 -7.77
N ALA A 26 10.41 2.28 -7.78
CA ALA A 26 11.19 3.10 -6.85
C ALA A 26 11.90 4.24 -7.59
N GLY A 27 11.84 5.42 -6.99
CA GLY A 27 12.70 6.54 -7.33
C GLY A 27 13.92 6.55 -6.41
N GLU A 28 14.53 7.71 -6.27
CA GLU A 28 15.70 7.88 -5.40
C GLU A 28 15.30 8.02 -3.93
N LYS A 29 14.25 8.80 -3.66
CA LYS A 29 13.83 9.15 -2.29
C LYS A 29 12.45 8.61 -1.91
N MET A 30 11.74 8.00 -2.83
CA MET A 30 10.40 7.50 -2.61
C MET A 30 10.09 6.33 -3.52
N MET A 31 9.06 5.58 -3.17
CA MET A 31 8.60 4.48 -4.00
C MET A 31 7.08 4.45 -4.03
N ILE A 32 6.55 3.99 -5.16
CA ILE A 32 5.12 3.70 -5.34
C ILE A 32 4.91 2.21 -5.18
N SER A 33 3.87 1.83 -4.44
CA SER A 33 3.41 0.46 -4.32
C SER A 33 1.94 0.41 -4.70
N VAL A 34 1.63 -0.31 -5.77
CA VAL A 34 0.26 -0.60 -6.16
C VAL A 34 -0.15 -1.88 -5.43
N VAL A 35 -1.17 -1.78 -4.60
CA VAL A 35 -1.61 -2.87 -3.72
C VAL A 35 -2.92 -3.42 -4.23
N GLU A 36 -2.98 -4.74 -4.41
CA GLU A 36 -4.21 -5.44 -4.76
C GLU A 36 -4.54 -6.41 -3.63
N ILE A 37 -5.75 -6.29 -3.10
CA ILE A 37 -6.20 -7.07 -1.94
C ILE A 37 -7.47 -7.81 -2.34
N GLU A 38 -7.46 -9.14 -2.18
CA GLU A 38 -8.63 -9.98 -2.43
C GLU A 38 -9.74 -9.66 -1.41
N PRO A 39 -11.02 -9.98 -1.73
CA PRO A 39 -12.12 -9.80 -0.79
C PRO A 39 -11.79 -10.39 0.58
N ARG A 40 -12.05 -9.62 1.63
CA ARG A 40 -11.85 -10.00 3.04
C ARG A 40 -10.41 -10.22 3.49
N ALA A 41 -9.43 -10.13 2.58
CA ALA A 41 -8.04 -10.31 2.94
C ALA A 41 -7.56 -9.18 3.86
N ILE A 42 -6.60 -9.52 4.71
CA ILE A 42 -6.09 -8.64 5.76
C ILE A 42 -4.61 -8.39 5.54
N VAL A 43 -4.22 -7.13 5.65
CA VAL A 43 -2.82 -6.76 5.84
C VAL A 43 -2.61 -6.72 7.35
N PRO A 44 -1.81 -7.65 7.93
CA PRO A 44 -1.65 -7.74 9.38
C PRO A 44 -1.09 -6.45 10.00
N MET A 45 -1.38 -6.24 11.27
CA MET A 45 -0.84 -5.11 12.04
C MET A 45 0.68 -5.10 11.97
N HIS A 46 1.25 -3.97 11.57
CA HIS A 46 2.69 -3.78 11.47
C HIS A 46 3.05 -2.32 11.59
N ASP A 47 4.32 -2.04 11.76
CA ASP A 47 4.87 -0.70 11.66
C ASP A 47 6.21 -0.74 10.92
N HIS A 48 6.67 0.42 10.51
CA HIS A 48 7.96 0.60 9.84
C HIS A 48 8.40 2.06 9.99
N PRO A 49 9.71 2.35 9.88
CA PRO A 49 10.20 3.73 10.06
C PRO A 49 9.83 4.67 8.91
N HIS A 50 9.45 4.14 7.75
CA HIS A 50 9.12 4.93 6.57
C HIS A 50 7.82 5.69 6.77
N GLU A 51 7.75 6.94 6.28
CA GLU A 51 6.48 7.62 6.12
C GLU A 51 5.71 6.96 4.98
N GLN A 52 4.41 6.82 5.15
CA GLN A 52 3.53 6.23 4.16
C GLN A 52 2.33 7.13 3.92
N MET A 53 2.04 7.40 2.67
CA MET A 53 0.77 7.99 2.25
C MET A 53 0.13 7.07 1.23
N GLY A 54 -1.18 7.16 1.10
CA GLY A 54 -1.85 6.36 0.10
C GLY A 54 -3.21 6.87 -0.27
N ILE A 55 -3.80 6.25 -1.28
CA ILE A 55 -5.14 6.55 -1.77
C ILE A 55 -5.85 5.25 -2.15
N LEU A 56 -7.13 5.15 -1.80
CA LEU A 56 -7.97 4.04 -2.22
C LEU A 56 -8.47 4.31 -3.64
N ILE A 57 -8.21 3.38 -4.55
CA ILE A 57 -8.62 3.50 -5.96
C ILE A 57 -9.98 2.84 -6.17
N SER A 58 -10.15 1.61 -5.68
CA SER A 58 -11.40 0.86 -5.84
C SER A 58 -11.61 -0.10 -4.69
N GLY A 59 -12.86 -0.47 -4.48
CA GLY A 59 -13.27 -1.33 -3.38
C GLY A 59 -13.52 -0.52 -2.11
N GLU A 60 -13.62 -1.25 -1.00
CA GLU A 60 -13.88 -0.69 0.32
C GLU A 60 -12.83 -1.25 1.28
N LEU A 61 -12.21 -0.37 2.06
CA LEU A 61 -11.09 -0.73 2.91
C LEU A 61 -11.31 -0.19 4.32
N THR A 62 -11.35 -1.08 5.30
CA THR A 62 -11.34 -0.66 6.70
C THR A 62 -9.89 -0.56 7.15
N PHE A 63 -9.47 0.63 7.55
CA PHE A 63 -8.08 0.92 7.90
C PHE A 63 -8.01 1.39 9.35
N GLU A 64 -7.14 0.74 10.12
CA GLU A 64 -6.82 1.15 11.49
C GLU A 64 -5.39 1.69 11.51
N ILE A 65 -5.23 2.95 11.93
CA ILE A 65 -3.94 3.63 12.01
C ILE A 65 -3.85 4.25 13.40
N GLY A 66 -2.91 3.77 14.21
CA GLY A 66 -2.81 4.23 15.60
C GLY A 66 -4.10 3.95 16.36
N ASP A 67 -4.72 5.00 16.89
CA ASP A 67 -5.97 4.91 17.65
C ASP A 67 -7.22 5.26 16.82
N GLU A 68 -7.08 5.37 15.49
CA GLU A 68 -8.19 5.71 14.60
C GLU A 68 -8.52 4.53 13.68
N THR A 69 -9.81 4.30 13.48
CA THR A 69 -10.30 3.29 12.53
C THR A 69 -11.36 3.93 11.66
N LEU A 70 -11.25 3.76 10.35
CA LEU A 70 -12.20 4.31 9.40
C LEU A 70 -12.42 3.35 8.23
N LYS A 71 -13.67 3.26 7.80
CA LYS A 71 -14.06 2.55 6.59
C LYS A 71 -13.97 3.49 5.41
N LEU A 72 -12.98 3.25 4.55
CA LEU A 72 -12.64 4.15 3.46
C LEU A 72 -13.40 3.81 2.18
N GLN A 73 -13.67 4.85 1.39
CA GLN A 73 -14.27 4.77 0.08
C GLN A 73 -13.28 5.24 -0.98
N PRO A 74 -13.45 4.87 -2.26
CA PRO A 74 -12.56 5.32 -3.32
C PRO A 74 -12.37 6.84 -3.30
N GLY A 75 -11.11 7.27 -3.39
CA GLY A 75 -10.71 8.66 -3.29
C GLY A 75 -10.23 9.10 -1.91
N ASP A 76 -10.56 8.34 -0.86
CA ASP A 76 -10.06 8.63 0.47
C ASP A 76 -8.57 8.34 0.55
N CYS A 77 -7.85 9.15 1.31
CA CYS A 77 -6.41 9.05 1.48
C CYS A 77 -6.05 8.77 2.93
N TRP A 78 -4.85 8.26 3.15
CA TRP A 78 -4.25 8.12 4.47
C TRP A 78 -2.85 8.71 4.50
N ARG A 79 -2.40 9.05 5.71
CA ARG A 79 -1.03 9.44 5.98
C ARG A 79 -0.59 8.79 7.29
N ILE A 80 0.52 8.09 7.24
CA ILE A 80 1.01 7.29 8.36
C ILE A 80 2.44 7.74 8.66
N PRO A 81 2.65 8.46 9.76
CA PRO A 81 4.00 8.79 10.20
C PRO A 81 4.81 7.52 10.48
N GLY A 82 6.12 7.61 10.34
CA GLY A 82 6.99 6.48 10.67
C GLY A 82 6.76 5.98 12.09
N GLY A 83 6.71 4.66 12.23
CA GLY A 83 6.56 3.98 13.52
C GLY A 83 5.14 3.83 14.03
N VAL A 84 4.13 4.38 13.35
CA VAL A 84 2.74 4.24 13.78
C VAL A 84 2.18 2.89 13.31
N PRO A 85 1.70 2.02 14.23
CA PRO A 85 1.13 0.73 13.85
C PRO A 85 -0.14 0.89 13.02
N HIS A 86 -0.31 0.02 12.03
CA HIS A 86 -1.49 0.05 11.16
C HIS A 86 -1.81 -1.33 10.58
N THR A 87 -3.08 -1.50 10.25
CA THR A 87 -3.62 -2.71 9.63
C THR A 87 -4.83 -2.33 8.78
N CYS A 88 -5.14 -3.15 7.80
CA CYS A 88 -6.35 -2.93 7.00
C CYS A 88 -6.96 -4.23 6.53
N GLN A 89 -8.24 -4.17 6.17
CA GLN A 89 -8.98 -5.31 5.66
C GLN A 89 -9.89 -4.87 4.52
N ALA A 90 -9.85 -5.62 3.42
CA ALA A 90 -10.78 -5.43 2.31
C ALA A 90 -12.20 -5.83 2.72
N GLY A 91 -13.19 -5.17 2.13
CA GLY A 91 -14.59 -5.56 2.26
C GLY A 91 -14.92 -6.75 1.38
N ASP A 92 -16.17 -6.80 0.87
CA ASP A 92 -16.66 -7.94 0.10
C ASP A 92 -16.17 -7.98 -1.35
N GLU A 93 -15.54 -6.89 -1.80
CA GLU A 93 -15.02 -6.77 -3.16
C GLU A 93 -13.50 -6.60 -3.14
N PRO A 94 -12.82 -6.90 -4.28
CA PRO A 94 -11.39 -6.66 -4.39
C PRO A 94 -11.06 -5.19 -4.18
N VAL A 95 -9.91 -4.93 -3.57
CA VAL A 95 -9.41 -3.58 -3.31
C VAL A 95 -8.17 -3.32 -4.16
N LYS A 96 -8.12 -2.12 -4.73
CA LYS A 96 -6.90 -1.57 -5.32
C LYS A 96 -6.56 -0.26 -4.64
N ALA A 97 -5.34 -0.15 -4.17
CA ALA A 97 -4.83 1.04 -3.50
C ALA A 97 -3.44 1.38 -4.02
N VAL A 98 -3.04 2.62 -3.82
CA VAL A 98 -1.67 3.05 -4.13
C VAL A 98 -1.08 3.65 -2.87
N ASP A 99 0.08 3.12 -2.46
CA ASP A 99 0.88 3.64 -1.37
C ASP A 99 2.13 4.31 -1.90
N ILE A 100 2.59 5.34 -1.20
CA ILE A 100 3.85 6.02 -1.45
C ILE A 100 4.65 5.95 -0.15
N PHE A 101 5.90 5.49 -0.24
CA PHE A 101 6.82 5.38 0.90
C PHE A 101 8.01 6.32 0.71
N SER A 102 8.43 6.96 1.77
CA SER A 102 9.66 7.73 1.82
C SER A 102 10.35 7.50 3.18
N PRO A 103 11.62 7.11 3.19
CA PRO A 103 12.46 6.72 2.04
C PRO A 103 11.97 5.43 1.39
N VAL A 104 12.67 4.99 0.36
CA VAL A 104 12.38 3.74 -0.34
C VAL A 104 12.40 2.57 0.65
N ARG A 105 11.38 1.70 0.59
CA ARG A 105 11.35 0.47 1.37
C ARG A 105 12.21 -0.59 0.70
N GLU A 106 13.41 -0.78 1.22
CA GLU A 106 14.38 -1.73 0.65
C GLU A 106 13.89 -3.17 0.74
N ASP A 107 13.05 -3.48 1.73
CA ASP A 107 12.44 -4.80 1.87
C ASP A 107 11.42 -5.11 0.78
N TYR A 108 11.02 -4.11 -0.01
CA TYR A 108 10.13 -4.29 -1.16
C TYR A 108 10.87 -4.29 -2.50
N LEU A 109 12.18 -4.13 -2.48
CA LEU A 109 13.00 -4.16 -3.70
C LEU A 109 13.35 -5.60 -4.13
#